data_ac83ca51c3fc7d56f87240523d4fb4d6
#
_entry.id   ac83ca51c3fc7d56f87240523d4fb4d6
#
_cell.length_a   1.000
_cell.length_b   1.000
_cell.length_c   1.000
_cell.angle_alpha   90.00
_cell.angle_beta   90.00
_cell.angle_gamma   90.00
#
_symmetry.space_group_name_H-M   'P 1'
#
loop_
_entity.id
_entity.type
_entity.pdbx_description
1 polymer ?
#
loop_
_entity_poly.entity_id
_entity_poly.type
_entity_poly.pdbx_seq_one_letter_code
_entity_poly.pdbx_strand_id
1 'polypeptide(L)'
;MVEPINLIYTRFTVTEPMTHSVNPELPQTLTEVLDHLRERLQEQLCAEGIDLTPPDIRLLELIGADAGQSLQSLGRKLCRDKALITRKIREMESLGLVRRERNPDDQRSFQLFLTETGKSVGERTQAILARTHDDLFAPLDDAEQQLLMRLLQQCLAAHAE
;
A
#
# COMPACT_ATOMS: atom_id res chain seq x y z
N MET A 1 -9.60 -8.38 23.72
CA MET A 1 -9.26 -7.08 24.36
C MET A 1 -7.96 -6.66 23.72
N VAL A 2 -8.04 -5.88 22.63
CA VAL A 2 -6.88 -5.41 21.85
C VAL A 2 -6.70 -3.95 22.25
N GLU A 3 -5.54 -3.65 22.86
CA GLU A 3 -5.20 -2.27 23.23
C GLU A 3 -4.97 -1.41 21.98
N PRO A 4 -5.45 -0.17 21.93
CA PRO A 4 -5.19 0.74 20.83
C PRO A 4 -3.72 1.14 20.83
N ILE A 5 -3.08 1.06 19.65
CA ILE A 5 -1.72 1.52 19.40
C ILE A 5 -1.68 3.05 19.46
N ASN A 6 -1.51 3.57 20.68
CA ASN A 6 -1.42 5.01 20.94
C ASN A 6 0.02 5.38 21.30
N LEU A 7 1.02 5.04 20.45
CA LEU A 7 2.44 5.20 20.80
C LEU A 7 3.31 5.96 19.79
N ILE A 8 2.73 6.74 18.86
CA ILE A 8 3.56 7.48 17.88
C ILE A 8 3.54 9.01 18.10
N TYR A 9 2.64 9.54 18.91
CA TYR A 9 2.49 11.00 19.07
C TYR A 9 3.14 11.63 20.29
N THR A 10 3.91 10.92 21.10
CA THR A 10 4.61 11.49 22.27
C THR A 10 6.09 11.66 21.97
N ARG A 11 6.48 12.79 21.39
CA ARG A 11 7.71 13.57 21.51
C ARG A 11 8.14 14.23 20.19
N PHE A 12 7.39 15.23 19.78
CA PHE A 12 7.99 16.33 19.02
C PHE A 12 7.76 17.63 19.79
N THR A 13 8.78 18.05 20.50
CA THR A 13 8.87 19.44 20.97
C THR A 13 9.12 20.29 19.74
N VAL A 14 8.07 20.91 19.23
CA VAL A 14 8.15 21.92 18.17
C VAL A 14 8.69 23.19 18.80
N THR A 15 9.96 23.48 18.53
CA THR A 15 10.58 24.78 18.84
C THR A 15 10.67 25.55 17.52
N GLU A 16 9.61 26.29 17.18
CA GLU A 16 9.58 27.58 16.49
C GLU A 16 8.14 27.95 16.08
N PRO A 17 7.72 29.24 16.12
CA PRO A 17 6.33 29.59 15.86
C PRO A 17 6.05 29.54 14.35
N MET A 18 5.45 28.47 13.91
CA MET A 18 4.79 28.41 12.61
C MET A 18 3.62 29.40 12.62
N THR A 19 3.64 30.39 11.75
CA THR A 19 2.62 31.44 11.61
C THR A 19 1.26 30.94 11.08
N HIS A 20 1.12 29.63 10.85
CA HIS A 20 -0.15 28.95 10.58
C HIS A 20 -0.33 27.83 11.62
N SER A 21 -1.28 27.99 12.52
CA SER A 21 -1.71 26.89 13.38
C SER A 21 -2.43 25.85 12.48
N VAL A 22 -1.84 24.67 12.39
CA VAL A 22 -2.52 23.54 11.75
C VAL A 22 -3.79 23.24 12.53
N ASN A 23 -4.93 23.08 11.83
CA ASN A 23 -6.15 22.60 12.48
C ASN A 23 -5.84 21.25 13.16
N PRO A 24 -5.98 21.13 14.51
CA PRO A 24 -5.58 19.94 15.24
C PRO A 24 -6.41 18.69 14.87
N GLU A 25 -7.61 18.86 14.32
CA GLU A 25 -8.48 17.78 13.90
C GLU A 25 -8.05 17.17 12.58
N LEU A 26 -7.34 17.94 11.72
CA LEU A 26 -7.00 17.50 10.36
C LEU A 26 -6.13 16.22 10.34
N PRO A 27 -5.05 16.08 11.12
CA PRO A 27 -4.26 14.86 11.16
C PRO A 27 -5.05 13.66 11.66
N GLN A 28 -5.92 13.86 12.65
CA GLN A 28 -6.78 12.82 13.21
C GLN A 28 -7.78 12.35 12.17
N THR A 29 -8.52 13.26 11.54
CA THR A 29 -9.51 12.93 10.50
C THR A 29 -8.86 12.18 9.34
N LEU A 30 -7.66 12.59 8.92
CA LEU A 30 -6.93 11.87 7.86
C LEU A 30 -6.59 10.43 8.29
N THR A 31 -6.16 10.24 9.53
CA THR A 31 -5.87 8.91 10.08
C THR A 31 -7.13 8.05 10.12
N GLU A 32 -8.24 8.59 10.61
CA GLU A 32 -9.54 7.89 10.67
C GLU A 32 -10.02 7.45 9.28
N VAL A 33 -9.89 8.31 8.27
CA VAL A 33 -10.23 7.97 6.87
C VAL A 33 -9.36 6.81 6.36
N LEU A 34 -8.04 6.85 6.63
CA LEU A 34 -7.13 5.78 6.20
C LEU A 34 -7.40 4.46 6.92
N ASP A 35 -7.72 4.50 8.20
CA ASP A 35 -8.03 3.32 8.98
C ASP A 35 -9.36 2.71 8.54
N HIS A 36 -10.40 3.54 8.32
CA HIS A 36 -11.66 3.09 7.76
C HIS A 36 -11.49 2.42 6.38
N LEU A 37 -10.69 3.03 5.49
CA LEU A 37 -10.37 2.43 4.20
C LEU A 37 -9.72 1.05 4.34
N ARG A 38 -8.76 0.90 5.27
CA ARG A 38 -8.06 -0.38 5.52
C ARG A 38 -9.01 -1.44 6.06
N GLU A 39 -9.86 -1.08 7.01
CA GLU A 39 -10.86 -1.98 7.60
C GLU A 39 -11.83 -2.49 6.54
N ARG A 40 -12.41 -1.59 5.75
CA ARG A 40 -13.34 -1.95 4.67
C ARG A 40 -12.69 -2.84 3.61
N LEU A 41 -11.45 -2.52 3.22
CA LEU A 41 -10.70 -3.36 2.28
C LEU A 41 -10.48 -4.76 2.85
N GLN A 42 -10.08 -4.86 4.13
CA GLN A 42 -9.84 -6.15 4.78
C GLN A 42 -11.12 -6.98 4.91
N GLU A 43 -12.24 -6.36 5.24
CA GLU A 43 -13.55 -7.02 5.28
C GLU A 43 -13.93 -7.61 3.91
N GLN A 44 -13.77 -6.85 2.84
CA GLN A 44 -14.09 -7.30 1.49
C GLN A 44 -13.16 -8.41 1.00
N LEU A 45 -11.86 -8.32 1.31
CA LEU A 45 -10.89 -9.39 1.01
C LEU A 45 -11.26 -10.69 1.73
N CYS A 46 -11.58 -10.61 3.02
CA CYS A 46 -12.02 -11.77 3.80
C CYS A 46 -13.31 -12.39 3.25
N ALA A 47 -14.29 -11.58 2.85
CA ALA A 47 -15.54 -12.05 2.24
C ALA A 47 -15.32 -12.81 0.93
N GLU A 48 -14.28 -12.45 0.18
CA GLU A 48 -13.87 -13.11 -1.07
C GLU A 48 -12.88 -14.29 -0.82
N GLY A 49 -12.57 -14.60 0.43
CA GLY A 49 -11.62 -15.67 0.79
C GLY A 49 -10.17 -15.35 0.42
N ILE A 50 -9.81 -14.08 0.33
CA ILE A 50 -8.45 -13.62 0.01
C ILE A 50 -7.76 -13.22 1.31
N ASP A 51 -6.82 -14.06 1.75
CA ASP A 51 -6.00 -13.81 2.95
C ASP A 51 -4.71 -13.07 2.58
N LEU A 52 -4.87 -11.83 2.11
CA LEU A 52 -3.76 -10.93 1.78
C LEU A 52 -3.95 -9.59 2.49
N THR A 53 -2.83 -9.03 2.93
CA THR A 53 -2.80 -7.67 3.48
C THR A 53 -2.62 -6.63 2.38
N PRO A 54 -2.97 -5.34 2.59
CA PRO A 54 -2.72 -4.28 1.61
C PRO A 54 -1.27 -4.20 1.13
N PRO A 55 -0.22 -4.37 1.98
CA PRO A 55 1.15 -4.50 1.51
C PRO A 55 1.41 -5.68 0.58
N ASP A 56 0.74 -6.82 0.79
CA ASP A 56 0.87 -8.00 -0.07
C ASP A 56 0.25 -7.76 -1.44
N ILE A 57 -0.91 -7.12 -1.48
CA ILE A 57 -1.56 -6.69 -2.74
C ILE A 57 -0.65 -5.77 -3.51
N ARG A 58 -0.06 -4.77 -2.84
CA ARG A 58 0.88 -3.85 -3.48
C ARG A 58 2.10 -4.55 -4.05
N LEU A 59 2.56 -5.62 -3.40
CA LEU A 59 3.66 -6.44 -3.87
C LEU A 59 3.28 -7.21 -5.15
N LEU A 60 2.08 -7.82 -5.19
CA LEU A 60 1.56 -8.47 -6.40
C LEU A 60 1.42 -7.50 -7.57
N GLU A 61 0.86 -6.31 -7.34
CA GLU A 61 0.75 -5.26 -8.37
C GLU A 61 2.10 -4.91 -8.98
N LEU A 62 3.12 -4.67 -8.14
CA LEU A 62 4.46 -4.31 -8.61
C LEU A 62 5.11 -5.44 -9.41
N ILE A 63 4.89 -6.71 -9.03
CA ILE A 63 5.41 -7.86 -9.77
C ILE A 63 4.66 -8.01 -11.10
N GLY A 64 3.36 -7.79 -11.11
CA GLY A 64 2.55 -7.86 -12.33
C GLY A 64 2.88 -6.75 -13.33
N ALA A 65 3.12 -5.52 -12.85
CA ALA A 65 3.44 -4.36 -13.68
C ALA A 65 4.83 -4.45 -14.35
N ASP A 66 5.77 -5.18 -13.72
CA ASP A 66 7.16 -5.31 -14.21
C ASP A 66 7.61 -6.76 -14.05
N ALA A 67 7.08 -7.62 -14.94
CA ALA A 67 7.37 -9.05 -14.93
C ALA A 67 8.85 -9.31 -15.21
N GLY A 68 9.46 -10.14 -14.39
CA GLY A 68 10.89 -10.44 -14.47
C GLY A 68 11.80 -9.50 -13.69
N GLN A 69 11.22 -8.57 -12.91
CA GLN A 69 12.02 -7.71 -12.05
C GLN A 69 12.73 -8.51 -10.94
N SER A 70 13.88 -7.98 -10.49
CA SER A 70 14.66 -8.60 -9.43
C SER A 70 14.15 -8.21 -8.04
N LEU A 71 14.45 -9.05 -7.02
CA LEU A 71 14.21 -8.71 -5.61
C LEU A 71 14.83 -7.36 -5.20
N GLN A 72 15.98 -7.00 -5.77
CA GLN A 72 16.64 -5.73 -5.48
C GLN A 72 15.87 -4.54 -6.06
N SER A 73 15.35 -4.66 -7.29
CA SER A 73 14.52 -3.65 -7.92
C SER A 73 13.25 -3.42 -7.10
N LEU A 74 12.59 -4.50 -6.68
CA LEU A 74 11.38 -4.47 -5.88
C LEU A 74 11.61 -3.80 -4.52
N GLY A 75 12.72 -4.12 -3.84
CA GLY A 75 13.09 -3.49 -2.57
C GLY A 75 13.28 -1.98 -2.68
N ARG A 76 13.90 -1.51 -3.77
CA ARG A 76 14.04 -0.06 -4.05
C ARG A 76 12.70 0.63 -4.27
N LYS A 77 11.79 0.02 -5.05
CA LYS A 77 10.44 0.57 -5.32
C LYS A 77 9.59 0.69 -4.05
N LEU A 78 9.79 -0.23 -3.11
CA LEU A 78 9.01 -0.26 -1.86
C LEU A 78 9.68 0.50 -0.70
N CYS A 79 10.90 1.00 -0.87
CA CYS A 79 11.71 1.59 0.22
C CYS A 79 11.73 0.70 1.48
N ARG A 80 11.83 -0.63 1.29
CA ARG A 80 11.80 -1.63 2.35
C ARG A 80 13.08 -2.44 2.40
N ASP A 81 13.38 -2.96 3.59
CA ASP A 81 14.52 -3.84 3.80
C ASP A 81 14.42 -5.11 2.94
N LYS A 82 15.55 -5.50 2.34
CA LYS A 82 15.69 -6.68 1.48
C LYS A 82 15.26 -7.98 2.19
N ALA A 83 15.54 -8.10 3.49
CA ALA A 83 15.17 -9.29 4.24
C ALA A 83 13.65 -9.44 4.37
N LEU A 84 12.95 -8.33 4.62
CA LEU A 84 11.49 -8.29 4.68
C LEU A 84 10.87 -8.68 3.35
N ILE A 85 11.34 -8.09 2.24
CA ILE A 85 10.85 -8.41 0.89
C ILE A 85 11.12 -9.89 0.57
N THR A 86 12.30 -10.40 0.88
CA THR A 86 12.63 -11.81 0.63
C THR A 86 11.69 -12.76 1.38
N ARG A 87 11.35 -12.44 2.62
CA ARG A 87 10.40 -13.22 3.43
C ARG A 87 9.01 -13.20 2.80
N LYS A 88 8.52 -12.02 2.41
CA LYS A 88 7.21 -11.86 1.77
C LYS A 88 7.11 -12.58 0.42
N ILE A 89 8.16 -12.54 -0.39
CA ILE A 89 8.18 -13.30 -1.65
C ILE A 89 8.12 -14.81 -1.41
N ARG A 90 8.84 -15.34 -0.40
CA ARG A 90 8.75 -16.76 -0.04
C ARG A 90 7.35 -17.16 0.42
N GLU A 91 6.70 -16.30 1.19
CA GLU A 91 5.31 -16.49 1.60
C GLU A 91 4.37 -16.54 0.39
N MET A 92 4.48 -15.60 -0.56
CA MET A 92 3.71 -15.59 -1.79
C MET A 92 4.01 -16.77 -2.73
N GLU A 93 5.25 -17.26 -2.73
CA GLU A 93 5.59 -18.51 -3.43
C GLU A 93 4.91 -19.71 -2.79
N SER A 94 4.88 -19.80 -1.46
CA SER A 94 4.19 -20.90 -0.74
C SER A 94 2.68 -20.90 -0.97
N LEU A 95 2.10 -19.71 -1.21
CA LEU A 95 0.69 -19.55 -1.60
C LEU A 95 0.44 -19.78 -3.11
N GLY A 96 1.49 -20.05 -3.87
CA GLY A 96 1.38 -20.28 -5.33
C GLY A 96 1.04 -19.03 -6.14
N LEU A 97 1.24 -17.83 -5.60
CA LEU A 97 0.91 -16.56 -6.26
C LEU A 97 2.07 -16.02 -7.10
N VAL A 98 3.30 -16.28 -6.67
CA VAL A 98 4.54 -15.81 -7.29
C VAL A 98 5.44 -17.00 -7.59
N ARG A 99 6.19 -16.94 -8.66
CA ARG A 99 7.26 -17.88 -8.98
C ARG A 99 8.57 -17.14 -9.24
N ARG A 100 9.68 -17.78 -8.92
CA ARG A 100 11.02 -17.29 -9.22
C ARG A 100 11.64 -18.10 -10.35
N GLU A 101 12.27 -17.40 -11.28
CA GLU A 101 13.09 -17.99 -12.33
C GLU A 101 14.52 -17.46 -12.22
N ARG A 102 15.50 -18.27 -12.62
CA ARG A 102 16.87 -17.78 -12.69
C ARG A 102 16.98 -16.73 -13.80
N ASN A 103 17.67 -15.63 -13.49
CA ASN A 103 17.94 -14.63 -14.51
C ASN A 103 18.92 -15.23 -15.56
N PRO A 104 18.57 -15.25 -16.84
CA PRO A 104 19.44 -15.79 -17.88
C PRO A 104 20.75 -15.02 -18.04
N ASP A 105 20.74 -13.71 -17.74
CA ASP A 105 21.89 -12.81 -17.86
C ASP A 105 22.76 -12.81 -16.60
N ASP A 106 22.21 -13.22 -15.45
CA ASP A 106 22.93 -13.29 -14.17
C ASP A 106 22.41 -14.46 -13.33
N GLN A 107 23.12 -15.57 -13.39
CA GLN A 107 22.79 -16.81 -12.66
C GLN A 107 22.74 -16.67 -11.13
N ARG A 108 23.25 -15.55 -10.57
CA ARG A 108 23.24 -15.25 -9.14
C ARG A 108 21.98 -14.54 -8.71
N SER A 109 21.16 -14.05 -9.65
CA SER A 109 19.93 -13.33 -9.40
C SER A 109 18.70 -14.14 -9.86
N PHE A 110 17.54 -13.76 -9.30
CA PHE A 110 16.24 -14.33 -9.65
C PHE A 110 15.33 -13.23 -10.16
N GLN A 111 14.54 -13.59 -11.14
CA GLN A 111 13.43 -12.82 -11.68
C GLN A 111 12.12 -13.29 -11.06
N LEU A 112 11.19 -12.36 -10.84
CA LEU A 112 9.89 -12.60 -10.21
C LEU A 112 8.77 -12.51 -11.24
N PHE A 113 7.86 -13.46 -11.19
CA PHE A 113 6.69 -13.52 -12.06
C PHE A 113 5.46 -13.90 -11.26
N LEU A 114 4.31 -13.38 -11.63
CA LEU A 114 3.04 -13.92 -11.13
C LEU A 114 2.77 -15.28 -11.78
N THR A 115 2.18 -16.19 -11.03
CA THR A 115 1.54 -17.39 -11.57
C THR A 115 0.17 -17.03 -12.16
N GLU A 116 -0.51 -17.96 -12.83
CA GLU A 116 -1.89 -17.71 -13.27
C GLU A 116 -2.83 -17.46 -12.08
N THR A 117 -2.63 -18.19 -10.97
CA THR A 117 -3.34 -17.93 -9.71
C THR A 117 -3.05 -16.53 -9.18
N GLY A 118 -1.77 -16.11 -9.19
CA GLY A 118 -1.35 -14.77 -8.76
C GLY A 118 -1.96 -13.66 -9.60
N LYS A 119 -2.08 -13.84 -10.92
CA LYS A 119 -2.76 -12.89 -11.82
C LYS A 119 -4.25 -12.78 -11.48
N SER A 120 -4.92 -13.92 -11.38
CA SER A 120 -6.36 -13.95 -11.04
C SER A 120 -6.66 -13.31 -9.68
N VAL A 121 -5.84 -13.60 -8.65
CA VAL A 121 -5.95 -12.95 -7.34
C VAL A 121 -5.67 -11.46 -7.45
N GLY A 122 -4.66 -11.05 -8.22
CA GLY A 122 -4.34 -9.64 -8.48
C GLY A 122 -5.50 -8.88 -9.11
N GLU A 123 -6.15 -9.44 -10.13
CA GLU A 123 -7.32 -8.83 -10.77
C GLU A 123 -8.51 -8.69 -9.81
N ARG A 124 -8.78 -9.73 -9.02
CA ARG A 124 -9.84 -9.69 -7.99
C ARG A 124 -9.56 -8.64 -6.92
N THR A 125 -8.33 -8.58 -6.42
CA THR A 125 -7.95 -7.58 -5.41
C THR A 125 -8.02 -6.15 -5.96
N GLN A 126 -7.66 -5.91 -7.22
CA GLN A 126 -7.82 -4.61 -7.86
C GLN A 126 -9.29 -4.21 -7.98
N ALA A 127 -10.19 -5.14 -8.34
CA ALA A 127 -11.62 -4.87 -8.41
C ALA A 127 -12.21 -4.54 -7.03
N ILE A 128 -11.77 -5.23 -5.97
CA ILE A 128 -12.16 -4.94 -4.59
C ILE A 128 -11.66 -3.56 -4.18
N LEU A 129 -10.40 -3.25 -4.44
CA LEU A 129 -9.79 -1.97 -4.11
C LEU A 129 -10.51 -0.80 -4.81
N ALA A 130 -10.81 -0.94 -6.10
CA ALA A 130 -11.56 0.07 -6.84
C ALA A 130 -12.93 0.33 -6.21
N ARG A 131 -13.71 -0.72 -5.93
CA ARG A 131 -15.03 -0.58 -5.26
C ARG A 131 -14.92 0.08 -3.89
N THR A 132 -13.91 -0.30 -3.09
CA THR A 132 -13.70 0.28 -1.76
C THR A 132 -13.37 1.77 -1.84
N HIS A 133 -12.60 2.19 -2.85
CA HIS A 133 -12.30 3.60 -3.10
C HIS A 133 -13.54 4.35 -3.59
N ASP A 134 -14.28 3.77 -4.53
CA ASP A 134 -15.52 4.37 -5.04
C ASP A 134 -16.51 4.61 -3.90
N ASP A 135 -16.72 3.62 -3.03
CA ASP A 135 -17.60 3.73 -1.86
C ASP A 135 -17.16 4.83 -0.89
N LEU A 136 -15.82 4.95 -0.66
CA LEU A 136 -15.27 5.96 0.25
C LEU A 136 -15.49 7.39 -0.27
N PHE A 137 -15.31 7.59 -1.58
CA PHE A 137 -15.39 8.92 -2.18
C PHE A 137 -16.76 9.24 -2.80
N ALA A 138 -17.71 8.30 -2.81
CA ALA A 138 -19.06 8.49 -3.29
C ALA A 138 -19.82 9.70 -2.69
N PRO A 139 -19.59 10.09 -1.42
CA PRO A 139 -20.22 11.29 -0.86
C PRO A 139 -19.75 12.61 -1.46
N LEU A 140 -18.61 12.63 -2.18
CA LEU A 140 -18.02 13.82 -2.77
C LEU A 140 -18.42 13.94 -4.25
N ASP A 141 -18.82 15.13 -4.68
CA ASP A 141 -18.98 15.41 -6.09
C ASP A 141 -17.63 15.56 -6.82
N ASP A 142 -17.65 15.66 -8.15
CA ASP A 142 -16.44 15.73 -8.98
C ASP A 142 -15.54 16.95 -8.62
N ALA A 143 -16.15 18.09 -8.28
CA ALA A 143 -15.41 19.29 -7.93
C ALA A 143 -14.75 19.15 -6.55
N GLU A 144 -15.45 18.55 -5.61
CA GLU A 144 -14.94 18.25 -4.26
C GLU A 144 -13.81 17.22 -4.30
N GLN A 145 -13.92 16.14 -5.10
CA GLN A 145 -12.85 15.18 -5.32
C GLN A 145 -11.60 15.82 -5.92
N GLN A 146 -11.76 16.71 -6.93
CA GLN A 146 -10.65 17.44 -7.53
C GLN A 146 -10.00 18.41 -6.54
N LEU A 147 -10.79 19.08 -5.71
CA LEU A 147 -10.29 19.96 -4.66
C LEU A 147 -9.46 19.18 -3.63
N LEU A 148 -10.02 18.10 -3.12
CA LEU A 148 -9.35 17.22 -2.14
C LEU A 148 -8.01 16.70 -2.71
N MET A 149 -8.02 16.17 -3.94
CA MET A 149 -6.82 15.68 -4.61
C MET A 149 -5.74 16.79 -4.70
N ARG A 150 -6.12 18.00 -5.10
CA ARG A 150 -5.20 19.13 -5.20
C ARG A 150 -4.59 19.50 -3.85
N LEU A 151 -5.41 19.55 -2.77
CA LEU A 151 -4.94 19.86 -1.41
C LEU A 151 -3.97 18.81 -0.89
N LEU A 152 -4.27 17.53 -1.07
CA LEU A 152 -3.37 16.44 -0.70
C LEU A 152 -2.05 16.48 -1.48
N GLN A 153 -2.09 16.78 -2.78
CA GLN A 153 -0.89 16.95 -3.60
C GLN A 153 -0.01 18.11 -3.11
N GLN A 154 -0.60 19.22 -2.68
CA GLN A 154 0.15 20.34 -2.09
C GLN A 154 0.88 19.93 -0.81
N CYS A 155 0.22 19.14 0.07
CA CYS A 155 0.86 18.61 1.26
C CYS A 155 2.05 17.69 0.93
N LEU A 156 1.93 16.84 -0.09
CA LEU A 156 3.00 15.94 -0.53
C LEU A 156 4.18 16.70 -1.15
N ALA A 157 3.89 17.73 -1.98
CA ALA A 157 4.93 18.52 -2.65
C ALA A 157 5.80 19.32 -1.68
N ALA A 158 5.24 19.76 -0.55
CA ALA A 158 5.99 20.51 0.48
C ALA A 158 7.09 19.68 1.18
N HIS A 159 7.10 18.35 1.01
CA HIS A 159 8.05 17.43 1.64
C HIS A 159 8.88 16.61 0.63
N ALA A 160 8.91 17.04 -0.64
CA ALA A 160 9.61 16.33 -1.73
C ALA A 160 11.06 16.81 -1.97
N GLU A 161 11.67 17.54 -1.01
CA GLU A 161 13.09 17.94 -1.04
C GLU A 161 13.98 17.01 -0.22
#